data_7e737bbfd96826b570869776ef6ced5b
#
_entry.id   7e737bbfd96826b570869776ef6ced5b
#
_cell.length_a   1.000
_cell.length_b   1.000
_cell.length_c   1.000
_cell.angle_alpha   90.00
_cell.angle_beta   90.00
_cell.angle_gamma   90.00
#
_symmetry.space_group_name_H-M   'P 1'
#
loop_
_entity.id
_entity.type
_entity.pdbx_description
1 polymer ?
#
loop_
_entity_poly.entity_id
_entity_poly.type
_entity_poly.pdbx_seq_one_letter_code
_entity_poly.pdbx_strand_id
1 'polypeptide(L)'
;MFVCLLGHVGAPLPCAMVKLVDIPDMKYYAKNGEGEICIRGPSVFRGYLRDPERTADALDSDGWLHSGDVGQWLPNGTLRIIDRKKHIFKLSQGEYIAPEKIENVYMRCVPVLQVFVHGDSLQSYLIGIVVPDPEVFVDWAKERGFVGSYEELCQNPDVKNAVLEDMKAVGKEAGLKSFEQVKDLHLHPETFSVANGLLTPTLKSRRADIRRVFQEQISSMYSKTAI
;
A
#
# COMPACT_ATOMS: atom_id res chain seq x y z
N MET A 1 -26.94 18.21 -0.35
CA MET A 1 -25.82 17.91 0.57
C MET A 1 -25.03 16.76 -0.06
N PHE A 2 -23.91 17.04 -0.72
CA PHE A 2 -23.04 15.99 -1.27
C PHE A 2 -22.28 15.37 -0.10
N VAL A 3 -22.61 14.13 0.25
CA VAL A 3 -21.79 13.35 1.19
C VAL A 3 -20.56 12.88 0.42
N CYS A 4 -19.42 13.50 0.66
CA CYS A 4 -18.14 13.01 0.15
C CYS A 4 -17.77 11.76 0.95
N LEU A 5 -18.11 10.59 0.42
CA LEU A 5 -17.71 9.30 1.00
C LEU A 5 -16.25 9.04 0.62
N LEU A 6 -15.39 9.00 1.62
CA LEU A 6 -13.97 8.65 1.44
C LEU A 6 -13.83 7.15 1.15
N GLY A 7 -12.75 6.77 0.47
CA GLY A 7 -12.36 5.36 0.26
C GLY A 7 -12.75 4.77 -1.10
N HIS A 8 -13.22 5.59 -2.05
CA HIS A 8 -13.47 5.17 -3.44
C HIS A 8 -13.21 6.32 -4.43
N VAL A 9 -13.06 6.00 -5.72
CA VAL A 9 -12.81 6.98 -6.79
C VAL A 9 -14.07 7.47 -7.48
N GLY A 10 -15.26 7.09 -6.98
CA GLY A 10 -16.56 7.48 -7.52
C GLY A 10 -17.13 6.49 -8.53
N ALA A 11 -18.24 6.87 -9.17
CA ALA A 11 -18.82 6.14 -10.28
C ALA A 11 -18.16 6.57 -11.60
N PRO A 12 -18.16 5.70 -12.64
CA PRO A 12 -17.67 6.07 -13.96
C PRO A 12 -18.41 7.29 -14.53
N LEU A 13 -17.67 8.15 -15.22
CA LEU A 13 -18.28 9.25 -15.97
C LEU A 13 -19.12 8.71 -17.12
N PRO A 14 -20.21 9.41 -17.55
CA PRO A 14 -21.09 8.95 -18.62
C PRO A 14 -20.39 8.68 -19.97
N CYS A 15 -19.23 9.30 -20.21
CA CYS A 15 -18.43 9.12 -21.42
C CYS A 15 -17.44 7.95 -21.32
N ALA A 16 -17.32 7.28 -20.17
CA ALA A 16 -16.37 6.21 -19.94
C ALA A 16 -17.08 4.89 -19.61
N MET A 17 -16.65 3.83 -20.26
CA MET A 17 -17.01 2.47 -19.91
C MET A 17 -15.90 1.89 -19.03
N VAL A 18 -16.28 1.20 -17.96
CA VAL A 18 -15.35 0.53 -17.05
C VAL A 18 -15.78 -0.92 -16.89
N LYS A 19 -14.85 -1.84 -17.04
CA LYS A 19 -15.02 -3.27 -16.71
C LYS A 19 -13.93 -3.73 -15.77
N LEU A 20 -14.19 -4.80 -15.03
CA LEU A 20 -13.18 -5.56 -14.31
C LEU A 20 -12.83 -6.82 -15.10
N VAL A 21 -11.54 -7.12 -15.20
CA VAL A 21 -11.02 -8.32 -15.87
C VAL A 21 -10.37 -9.21 -14.82
N ASP A 22 -10.61 -10.52 -14.93
CA ASP A 22 -10.08 -11.51 -14.02
C ASP A 22 -8.55 -11.47 -13.97
N ILE A 23 -7.98 -11.66 -12.77
CA ILE A 23 -6.56 -11.91 -12.55
C ILE A 23 -6.44 -13.22 -11.76
N PRO A 24 -6.55 -14.37 -12.43
CA PRO A 24 -6.63 -15.69 -11.77
C PRO A 24 -5.44 -15.98 -10.85
N ASP A 25 -4.24 -15.59 -11.30
CA ASP A 25 -2.99 -15.76 -10.54
C ASP A 25 -3.01 -15.07 -9.18
N MET A 26 -3.77 -13.96 -9.07
CA MET A 26 -3.92 -13.18 -7.84
C MET A 26 -5.24 -13.43 -7.12
N LYS A 27 -6.06 -14.36 -7.63
CA LYS A 27 -7.39 -14.72 -7.09
C LYS A 27 -8.41 -13.57 -7.12
N TYR A 28 -8.26 -12.58 -8.01
CA TYR A 28 -9.26 -11.55 -8.25
C TYR A 28 -10.15 -11.95 -9.43
N TYR A 29 -11.46 -11.92 -9.24
CA TYR A 29 -12.44 -12.36 -10.23
C TYR A 29 -13.56 -11.34 -10.41
N ALA A 30 -13.85 -10.95 -11.64
CA ALA A 30 -14.90 -9.99 -11.98
C ALA A 30 -16.29 -10.44 -11.49
N LYS A 31 -16.56 -11.75 -11.44
CA LYS A 31 -17.79 -12.32 -10.86
C LYS A 31 -17.97 -11.98 -9.37
N ASN A 32 -16.88 -11.70 -8.65
CA ASN A 32 -16.88 -11.30 -7.25
C ASN A 32 -16.85 -9.76 -7.11
N GLY A 33 -16.93 -9.03 -8.23
CA GLY A 33 -16.80 -7.59 -8.25
C GLY A 33 -15.36 -7.07 -8.10
N GLU A 34 -14.35 -7.92 -8.31
CA GLU A 34 -12.92 -7.57 -8.18
C GLU A 34 -12.15 -7.97 -9.43
N GLY A 35 -11.14 -7.17 -9.82
CA GLY A 35 -10.31 -7.47 -10.98
C GLY A 35 -9.47 -6.29 -11.44
N GLU A 36 -8.76 -6.45 -12.56
CA GLU A 36 -8.06 -5.36 -13.21
C GLU A 36 -9.06 -4.37 -13.80
N ILE A 37 -8.88 -3.09 -13.50
CA ILE A 37 -9.72 -2.01 -14.03
C ILE A 37 -9.33 -1.77 -15.48
N CYS A 38 -10.27 -2.04 -16.40
CA CYS A 38 -10.12 -1.68 -17.80
C CYS A 38 -11.11 -0.57 -18.19
N ILE A 39 -10.64 0.39 -18.96
CA ILE A 39 -11.38 1.61 -19.30
C ILE A 39 -11.46 1.73 -20.83
N ARG A 40 -12.64 2.09 -21.35
CA ARG A 40 -12.84 2.45 -22.77
C ARG A 40 -13.67 3.71 -22.88
N GLY A 41 -13.31 4.59 -23.80
CA GLY A 41 -14.04 5.83 -24.07
C GLY A 41 -13.15 6.89 -24.72
N PRO A 42 -13.72 8.05 -25.06
CA PRO A 42 -13.00 9.13 -25.76
C PRO A 42 -11.88 9.77 -24.95
N SER A 43 -11.83 9.53 -23.63
CA SER A 43 -10.75 9.99 -22.74
C SER A 43 -9.52 9.08 -22.76
N VAL A 44 -9.61 7.89 -23.36
CA VAL A 44 -8.48 6.96 -23.47
C VAL A 44 -7.52 7.48 -24.54
N PHE A 45 -6.24 7.54 -24.20
CA PHE A 45 -5.18 7.99 -25.10
C PHE A 45 -4.97 7.02 -26.27
N ARG A 46 -4.34 7.49 -27.35
CA ARG A 46 -4.12 6.68 -28.57
C ARG A 46 -2.93 5.73 -28.47
N GLY A 47 -2.06 5.93 -27.50
CA GLY A 47 -0.86 5.14 -27.28
C GLY A 47 0.29 5.94 -26.71
N TYR A 48 1.38 5.25 -26.38
CA TYR A 48 2.65 5.86 -25.94
C TYR A 48 3.45 6.37 -27.13
N LEU A 49 4.02 7.56 -26.99
CA LEU A 49 4.79 8.19 -28.07
C LEU A 49 6.01 7.34 -28.46
N ARG A 50 6.07 6.91 -29.73
CA ARG A 50 7.15 6.10 -30.30
C ARG A 50 7.41 4.78 -29.55
N ASP A 51 6.41 4.24 -28.85
CA ASP A 51 6.52 3.01 -28.10
C ASP A 51 5.30 2.10 -28.41
N PRO A 52 5.35 1.39 -29.55
CA PRO A 52 4.26 0.52 -29.97
C PRO A 52 4.11 -0.73 -29.09
N GLU A 53 5.19 -1.25 -28.51
CA GLU A 53 5.15 -2.41 -27.62
C GLU A 53 4.39 -2.08 -26.35
N ARG A 54 4.77 -1.00 -25.67
CA ARG A 54 4.07 -0.54 -24.48
C ARG A 54 2.63 -0.12 -24.77
N THR A 55 2.36 0.36 -25.98
CA THR A 55 1.00 0.67 -26.42
C THR A 55 0.16 -0.61 -26.54
N ALA A 56 0.69 -1.66 -27.13
CA ALA A 56 0.02 -2.95 -27.28
C ALA A 56 -0.20 -3.64 -25.93
N ASP A 57 0.70 -3.46 -24.97
CA ASP A 57 0.53 -3.97 -23.60
C ASP A 57 -0.58 -3.25 -22.84
N ALA A 58 -0.79 -1.96 -23.12
CA ALA A 58 -1.75 -1.13 -22.40
C ALA A 58 -3.13 -1.09 -23.07
N LEU A 59 -3.21 -1.18 -24.40
CA LEU A 59 -4.45 -1.09 -25.16
C LEU A 59 -4.70 -2.42 -25.92
N ASP A 60 -5.81 -3.08 -25.60
CA ASP A 60 -6.21 -4.28 -26.32
C ASP A 60 -6.84 -3.97 -27.71
N SER A 61 -7.06 -5.02 -28.51
CA SER A 61 -7.64 -4.91 -29.86
C SER A 61 -9.04 -4.31 -29.89
N ASP A 62 -9.77 -4.38 -28.78
CA ASP A 62 -11.13 -3.84 -28.65
C ASP A 62 -11.15 -2.40 -28.12
N GLY A 63 -9.97 -1.80 -27.93
CA GLY A 63 -9.79 -0.44 -27.46
C GLY A 63 -9.98 -0.25 -25.97
N TRP A 64 -9.81 -1.30 -25.17
CA TRP A 64 -9.77 -1.18 -23.71
C TRP A 64 -8.35 -0.88 -23.24
N LEU A 65 -8.26 0.13 -22.40
CA LEU A 65 -7.04 0.44 -21.65
C LEU A 65 -6.98 -0.45 -20.40
N HIS A 66 -5.95 -1.27 -20.30
CA HIS A 66 -5.56 -1.99 -19.10
C HIS A 66 -4.79 -1.04 -18.17
N SER A 67 -5.43 -0.61 -17.09
CA SER A 67 -4.84 0.42 -16.21
C SER A 67 -3.66 -0.10 -15.39
N GLY A 68 -3.57 -1.41 -15.19
CA GLY A 68 -2.65 -2.05 -14.26
C GLY A 68 -3.03 -1.81 -12.79
N ASP A 69 -4.22 -1.26 -12.52
CA ASP A 69 -4.77 -1.10 -11.19
C ASP A 69 -5.82 -2.19 -10.93
N VAL A 70 -5.79 -2.79 -9.75
CA VAL A 70 -6.80 -3.74 -9.28
C VAL A 70 -7.86 -2.97 -8.52
N GLY A 71 -9.12 -3.21 -8.84
CA GLY A 71 -10.24 -2.52 -8.20
C GLY A 71 -11.39 -3.43 -7.82
N GLN A 72 -12.34 -2.83 -7.12
CA GLN A 72 -13.56 -3.48 -6.65
C GLN A 72 -14.76 -2.58 -6.86
N TRP A 73 -15.87 -3.16 -7.39
CA TRP A 73 -17.17 -2.52 -7.37
C TRP A 73 -17.76 -2.55 -5.97
N LEU A 74 -18.19 -1.40 -5.49
CA LEU A 74 -18.93 -1.29 -4.24
C LEU A 74 -20.45 -1.40 -4.50
N PRO A 75 -21.27 -1.80 -3.49
CA PRO A 75 -22.70 -1.98 -3.66
C PRO A 75 -23.45 -0.72 -4.15
N ASN A 76 -22.91 0.46 -3.91
CA ASN A 76 -23.47 1.74 -4.36
C ASN A 76 -23.08 2.12 -5.80
N GLY A 77 -22.43 1.23 -6.56
CA GLY A 77 -22.02 1.47 -7.94
C GLY A 77 -20.76 2.32 -8.10
N THR A 78 -20.03 2.59 -7.00
CA THR A 78 -18.75 3.27 -7.07
C THR A 78 -17.59 2.28 -7.16
N LEU A 79 -16.44 2.72 -7.71
CA LEU A 79 -15.24 1.93 -7.85
C LEU A 79 -14.23 2.28 -6.76
N ARG A 80 -13.68 1.27 -6.13
CA ARG A 80 -12.56 1.39 -5.19
C ARG A 80 -11.31 0.77 -5.80
N ILE A 81 -10.18 1.47 -5.72
CA ILE A 81 -8.87 0.90 -6.07
C ILE A 81 -8.35 0.13 -4.85
N ILE A 82 -7.89 -1.10 -5.09
CA ILE A 82 -7.29 -1.97 -4.07
C ILE A 82 -5.78 -1.73 -4.03
N ASP A 83 -5.10 -1.88 -5.19
CA ASP A 83 -3.65 -1.69 -5.34
C ASP A 83 -3.26 -1.70 -6.82
N ARG A 84 -1.99 -1.46 -7.11
CA ARG A 84 -1.40 -1.71 -8.41
C ARG A 84 -1.04 -3.18 -8.60
N LYS A 85 -1.42 -3.77 -9.73
CA LYS A 85 -1.12 -5.16 -10.09
C LYS A 85 0.37 -5.52 -9.91
N LYS A 86 1.28 -4.62 -10.32
CA LYS A 86 2.73 -4.79 -10.19
C LYS A 86 3.27 -4.64 -8.76
N HIS A 87 2.50 -4.07 -7.83
CA HIS A 87 2.90 -3.91 -6.43
C HIS A 87 2.43 -5.07 -5.57
N ILE A 88 1.41 -5.80 -6.03
CA ILE A 88 0.92 -7.01 -5.37
C ILE A 88 2.00 -8.09 -5.47
N PHE A 89 2.33 -8.69 -4.34
CA PHE A 89 3.30 -9.78 -4.25
C PHE A 89 2.71 -10.97 -3.49
N LYS A 90 3.35 -12.13 -3.64
CA LYS A 90 2.93 -13.39 -3.04
C LYS A 90 3.88 -13.76 -1.89
N LEU A 91 3.34 -14.13 -0.74
CA LEU A 91 4.10 -14.69 0.37
C LEU A 91 4.37 -16.19 0.15
N SER A 92 5.29 -16.75 0.94
CA SER A 92 5.72 -18.16 0.83
C SER A 92 4.57 -19.17 0.97
N GLN A 93 3.56 -18.86 1.78
CA GLN A 93 2.36 -19.69 1.95
C GLN A 93 1.31 -19.52 0.83
N GLY A 94 1.58 -18.69 -0.19
CA GLY A 94 0.71 -18.53 -1.34
C GLY A 94 -0.36 -17.45 -1.23
N GLU A 95 -0.33 -16.62 -0.18
CA GLU A 95 -1.22 -15.48 -0.04
C GLU A 95 -0.71 -14.26 -0.81
N TYR A 96 -1.62 -13.60 -1.53
CA TYR A 96 -1.33 -12.35 -2.26
C TYR A 96 -1.60 -11.15 -1.39
N ILE A 97 -0.64 -10.23 -1.39
CA ILE A 97 -0.63 -9.03 -0.56
C ILE A 97 -0.74 -7.79 -1.44
N ALA A 98 -1.69 -6.95 -1.11
CA ALA A 98 -1.86 -5.60 -1.66
C ALA A 98 -1.29 -4.59 -0.66
N PRO A 99 -0.01 -4.18 -0.78
CA PRO A 99 0.65 -3.39 0.26
C PRO A 99 0.06 -2.01 0.45
N GLU A 100 -0.37 -1.32 -0.62
CA GLU A 100 -0.98 0.02 -0.52
C GLU A 100 -2.29 -0.01 0.28
N LYS A 101 -3.09 -1.08 0.15
CA LYS A 101 -4.29 -1.30 0.98
C LYS A 101 -3.94 -1.32 2.47
N ILE A 102 -2.88 -2.03 2.82
CA ILE A 102 -2.43 -2.21 4.21
C ILE A 102 -1.81 -0.92 4.75
N GLU A 103 -0.98 -0.25 3.96
CA GLU A 103 -0.38 1.04 4.27
C GLU A 103 -1.46 2.09 4.58
N ASN A 104 -2.51 2.15 3.77
CA ASN A 104 -3.65 3.05 3.99
C ASN A 104 -4.42 2.77 5.30
N VAL A 105 -4.43 1.53 5.77
CA VAL A 105 -4.99 1.20 7.08
C VAL A 105 -4.08 1.69 8.19
N TYR A 106 -2.79 1.43 8.10
CA TYR A 106 -1.82 1.79 9.14
C TYR A 106 -1.57 3.31 9.27
N MET A 107 -1.75 4.09 8.21
CA MET A 107 -1.74 5.56 8.29
C MET A 107 -2.88 6.16 9.14
N ARG A 108 -3.85 5.35 9.60
CA ARG A 108 -4.86 5.78 10.58
C ARG A 108 -4.36 5.66 12.01
N CYS A 109 -3.23 5.02 12.23
CA CYS A 109 -2.62 4.88 13.54
C CYS A 109 -2.02 6.22 13.97
N VAL A 110 -2.39 6.73 15.15
CA VAL A 110 -2.04 8.08 15.61
C VAL A 110 -0.56 8.42 15.50
N PRO A 111 0.41 7.57 15.94
CA PRO A 111 1.82 7.90 15.87
C PRO A 111 2.45 7.73 14.48
N VAL A 112 1.68 7.35 13.43
CA VAL A 112 2.22 6.99 12.12
C VAL A 112 1.94 8.07 11.08
N LEU A 113 3.00 8.70 10.57
CA LEU A 113 2.91 9.66 9.46
C LEU A 113 3.01 8.95 8.09
N GLN A 114 4.02 8.08 7.95
CA GLN A 114 4.22 7.32 6.71
C GLN A 114 4.57 5.87 7.05
N VAL A 115 4.16 4.95 6.18
CA VAL A 115 4.49 3.54 6.33
C VAL A 115 4.75 2.91 4.97
N PHE A 116 5.76 2.05 4.93
CA PHE A 116 6.07 1.20 3.80
C PHE A 116 5.99 -0.25 4.25
N VAL A 117 5.04 -0.99 3.68
CA VAL A 117 4.86 -2.43 3.96
C VAL A 117 5.64 -3.25 2.95
N HIS A 118 6.45 -4.17 3.46
CA HIS A 118 7.26 -5.08 2.66
C HIS A 118 6.99 -6.54 3.01
N GLY A 119 7.04 -7.38 1.99
CA GLY A 119 7.03 -8.82 2.08
C GLY A 119 7.87 -9.43 0.96
N ASP A 120 8.32 -10.64 1.16
CA ASP A 120 9.11 -11.41 0.21
C ASP A 120 8.47 -12.77 -0.04
N SER A 121 8.62 -13.31 -1.25
CA SER A 121 8.06 -14.61 -1.64
C SER A 121 8.66 -15.80 -0.87
N LEU A 122 9.78 -15.61 -0.22
CA LEU A 122 10.41 -16.60 0.65
C LEU A 122 10.02 -16.44 2.13
N GLN A 123 9.28 -15.38 2.46
CA GLN A 123 8.87 -15.06 3.83
C GLN A 123 7.37 -15.28 4.03
N SER A 124 6.98 -15.68 5.26
CA SER A 124 5.58 -15.99 5.60
C SER A 124 4.83 -14.82 6.25
N TYR A 125 5.48 -13.68 6.45
CA TYR A 125 4.92 -12.52 7.15
C TYR A 125 5.42 -11.20 6.56
N LEU A 126 4.74 -10.12 6.94
CA LEU A 126 5.02 -8.76 6.53
C LEU A 126 5.82 -8.01 7.57
N ILE A 127 6.64 -7.08 7.11
CA ILE A 127 7.35 -6.11 7.94
C ILE A 127 7.05 -4.69 7.46
N GLY A 128 7.30 -3.70 8.33
CA GLY A 128 7.05 -2.29 8.04
C GLY A 128 8.27 -1.40 8.27
N ILE A 129 8.46 -0.40 7.40
CA ILE A 129 9.27 0.78 7.71
C ILE A 129 8.28 1.89 8.02
N VAL A 130 8.35 2.43 9.22
CA VAL A 130 7.40 3.41 9.75
C VAL A 130 8.11 4.70 10.05
N VAL A 131 7.62 5.79 9.52
CA VAL A 131 8.02 7.14 9.91
C VAL A 131 6.98 7.66 10.89
N PRO A 132 7.34 7.87 12.16
CA PRO A 132 6.43 8.47 13.13
C PRO A 132 6.10 9.91 12.78
N ASP A 133 4.95 10.40 13.23
CA ASP A 133 4.56 11.78 13.04
C ASP A 133 5.31 12.68 14.04
N PRO A 134 6.21 13.59 13.60
CA PRO A 134 6.99 14.42 14.48
C PRO A 134 6.15 15.32 15.39
N GLU A 135 4.92 15.68 14.97
CA GLU A 135 4.06 16.59 15.72
C GLU A 135 3.36 15.90 16.89
N VAL A 136 3.09 14.61 16.80
CA VAL A 136 2.31 13.87 17.81
C VAL A 136 3.07 12.75 18.50
N PHE A 137 4.13 12.23 17.89
CA PHE A 137 4.81 11.01 18.36
C PHE A 137 5.44 11.17 19.76
N VAL A 138 6.06 12.31 20.04
CA VAL A 138 6.70 12.55 21.34
C VAL A 138 5.68 12.61 22.48
N ASP A 139 4.55 13.28 22.24
CA ASP A 139 3.47 13.35 23.24
C ASP A 139 2.77 12.00 23.39
N TRP A 140 2.52 11.29 22.29
CA TRP A 140 1.99 9.91 22.30
C TRP A 140 2.88 8.94 23.11
N ALA A 141 4.22 9.05 22.98
CA ALA A 141 5.19 8.25 23.74
C ALA A 141 5.18 8.61 25.22
N LYS A 142 5.15 9.91 25.53
CA LYS A 142 5.11 10.42 26.91
C LYS A 142 3.86 9.96 27.67
N GLU A 143 2.70 9.94 27.04
CA GLU A 143 1.45 9.42 27.63
C GLU A 143 1.57 7.94 28.04
N ARG A 144 2.50 7.19 27.40
CA ARG A 144 2.80 5.77 27.67
C ARG A 144 4.00 5.57 28.59
N GLY A 145 4.55 6.67 29.14
CA GLY A 145 5.68 6.65 30.08
C GLY A 145 7.06 6.57 29.41
N PHE A 146 7.15 6.76 28.08
CA PHE A 146 8.42 6.85 27.38
C PHE A 146 8.89 8.32 27.33
N VAL A 147 10.16 8.57 27.64
CA VAL A 147 10.76 9.91 27.64
C VAL A 147 12.03 9.90 26.82
N GLY A 148 12.19 10.89 25.95
CA GLY A 148 13.37 11.03 25.07
C GLY A 148 13.12 12.03 23.95
N SER A 149 14.16 12.34 23.18
CA SER A 149 14.02 13.06 21.93
C SER A 149 13.31 12.18 20.87
N TYR A 150 12.85 12.80 19.80
CA TYR A 150 12.21 12.08 18.69
C TYR A 150 13.11 10.95 18.14
N GLU A 151 14.40 11.24 17.95
CA GLU A 151 15.40 10.30 17.45
C GLU A 151 15.66 9.16 18.44
N GLU A 152 15.76 9.48 19.75
CA GLU A 152 15.95 8.47 20.80
C GLU A 152 14.73 7.53 20.90
N LEU A 153 13.52 8.09 20.81
CA LEU A 153 12.29 7.31 20.81
C LEU A 153 12.20 6.38 19.59
N CYS A 154 12.64 6.83 18.40
CA CYS A 154 12.70 5.98 17.20
C CYS A 154 13.68 4.79 17.35
N GLN A 155 14.67 4.89 18.22
CA GLN A 155 15.64 3.82 18.47
C GLN A 155 15.25 2.92 19.64
N ASN A 156 14.25 3.30 20.42
CA ASN A 156 13.82 2.57 21.62
C ASN A 156 12.98 1.33 21.23
N PRO A 157 13.42 0.10 21.61
CA PRO A 157 12.72 -1.12 21.28
C PRO A 157 11.33 -1.24 21.92
N ASP A 158 11.12 -0.65 23.10
CA ASP A 158 9.82 -0.71 23.77
C ASP A 158 8.82 0.24 23.10
N VAL A 159 9.27 1.42 22.67
CA VAL A 159 8.47 2.34 21.83
C VAL A 159 8.09 1.69 20.50
N LYS A 160 9.05 1.04 19.85
CA LYS A 160 8.80 0.28 18.63
C LYS A 160 7.70 -0.78 18.84
N ASN A 161 7.77 -1.54 19.93
CA ASN A 161 6.77 -2.56 20.26
C ASN A 161 5.39 -1.93 20.53
N ALA A 162 5.34 -0.79 21.22
CA ALA A 162 4.09 -0.07 21.46
C ALA A 162 3.44 0.43 20.15
N VAL A 163 4.22 0.97 19.22
CA VAL A 163 3.73 1.35 17.89
C VAL A 163 3.20 0.12 17.13
N LEU A 164 3.93 -1.00 17.18
CA LEU A 164 3.51 -2.24 16.53
C LEU A 164 2.17 -2.75 17.07
N GLU A 165 1.95 -2.68 18.39
CA GLU A 165 0.68 -3.09 19.00
C GLU A 165 -0.47 -2.15 18.60
N ASP A 166 -0.27 -0.83 18.58
CA ASP A 166 -1.27 0.12 18.10
C ASP A 166 -1.60 -0.14 16.62
N MET A 167 -0.60 -0.38 15.76
CA MET A 167 -0.81 -0.74 14.35
C MET A 167 -1.59 -2.05 14.21
N LYS A 168 -1.29 -3.08 15.01
CA LYS A 168 -2.04 -4.34 15.02
C LYS A 168 -3.50 -4.14 15.42
N ALA A 169 -3.76 -3.28 16.41
CA ALA A 169 -5.11 -2.96 16.84
C ALA A 169 -5.90 -2.28 15.71
N VAL A 170 -5.34 -1.26 15.07
CA VAL A 170 -5.95 -0.56 13.91
C VAL A 170 -6.16 -1.52 12.74
N GLY A 171 -5.17 -2.38 12.45
CA GLY A 171 -5.28 -3.37 11.40
C GLY A 171 -6.40 -4.37 11.65
N LYS A 172 -6.54 -4.85 12.89
CA LYS A 172 -7.59 -5.78 13.30
C LYS A 172 -8.98 -5.13 13.23
N GLU A 173 -9.12 -3.89 13.69
CA GLU A 173 -10.36 -3.13 13.59
C GLU A 173 -10.78 -2.90 12.12
N ALA A 174 -9.82 -2.61 11.25
CA ALA A 174 -10.05 -2.45 9.81
C ALA A 174 -10.28 -3.77 9.06
N GLY A 175 -10.24 -4.93 9.74
CA GLY A 175 -10.49 -6.24 9.16
C GLY A 175 -9.32 -6.81 8.36
N LEU A 176 -8.08 -6.37 8.60
CA LEU A 176 -6.90 -6.99 8.01
C LEU A 176 -6.77 -8.43 8.52
N LYS A 177 -6.57 -9.36 7.60
CA LYS A 177 -6.32 -10.76 7.92
C LYS A 177 -4.96 -10.92 8.63
N SER A 178 -4.74 -12.01 9.33
CA SER A 178 -3.52 -12.23 10.10
C SER A 178 -2.24 -12.15 9.27
N PHE A 179 -2.27 -12.59 8.02
CA PHE A 179 -1.16 -12.53 7.09
C PHE A 179 -0.98 -11.14 6.42
N GLU A 180 -2.00 -10.26 6.49
CA GLU A 180 -1.92 -8.86 6.06
C GLU A 180 -1.38 -7.95 7.17
N GLN A 181 -1.18 -8.45 8.39
CA GLN A 181 -0.65 -7.67 9.50
C GLN A 181 0.87 -7.79 9.60
N VAL A 182 1.55 -6.66 9.79
CA VAL A 182 2.99 -6.64 9.99
C VAL A 182 3.36 -7.32 11.31
N LYS A 183 4.47 -8.06 11.31
CA LYS A 183 4.97 -8.78 12.50
C LYS A 183 6.13 -8.08 13.16
N ASP A 184 6.88 -7.29 12.40
CA ASP A 184 7.96 -6.46 12.90
C ASP A 184 8.00 -5.15 12.12
N LEU A 185 8.59 -4.12 12.71
CA LEU A 185 8.77 -2.82 12.05
C LEU A 185 10.11 -2.18 12.43
N HIS A 186 10.53 -1.23 11.60
CA HIS A 186 11.63 -0.33 11.88
C HIS A 186 11.10 1.10 11.93
N LEU A 187 11.34 1.82 13.04
CA LEU A 187 11.03 3.24 13.15
C LEU A 187 12.15 4.04 12.49
N HIS A 188 11.80 4.88 11.53
CA HIS A 188 12.73 5.73 10.81
C HIS A 188 12.42 7.20 11.07
N PRO A 189 13.38 8.01 11.55
CA PRO A 189 13.09 9.39 11.95
C PRO A 189 12.92 10.35 10.78
N GLU A 190 13.45 10.03 9.59
CA GLU A 190 13.38 10.93 8.44
C GLU A 190 12.19 10.60 7.53
N THR A 191 11.44 11.64 7.12
CA THR A 191 10.29 11.46 6.22
C THR A 191 10.72 11.05 4.80
N PHE A 192 9.94 10.16 4.19
CA PHE A 192 10.09 9.89 2.76
C PHE A 192 9.69 11.14 1.98
N SER A 193 10.52 11.54 1.05
CA SER A 193 10.35 12.77 0.28
C SER A 193 10.79 12.62 -1.17
N VAL A 194 10.45 13.63 -1.99
CA VAL A 194 10.98 13.75 -3.35
C VAL A 194 12.47 14.06 -3.33
N ALA A 195 12.91 14.83 -2.33
CA ALA A 195 14.31 15.25 -2.18
C ALA A 195 15.26 14.09 -1.91
N ASN A 196 14.85 13.14 -1.03
CA ASN A 196 15.67 11.93 -0.77
C ASN A 196 15.39 10.79 -1.76
N GLY A 197 14.57 11.03 -2.79
CA GLY A 197 14.31 10.08 -3.86
C GLY A 197 13.39 8.92 -3.50
N LEU A 198 12.75 8.94 -2.32
CA LEU A 198 11.86 7.87 -1.86
C LEU A 198 10.40 8.07 -2.30
N LEU A 199 10.04 9.30 -2.70
CA LEU A 199 8.75 9.59 -3.32
C LEU A 199 8.91 10.08 -4.77
N THR A 200 7.87 9.87 -5.57
CA THR A 200 7.71 10.51 -6.88
C THR A 200 7.29 11.97 -6.69
N PRO A 201 7.38 12.84 -7.74
CA PRO A 201 6.84 14.21 -7.70
C PRO A 201 5.34 14.28 -7.35
N THR A 202 4.61 13.20 -7.55
CA THR A 202 3.19 13.06 -7.17
C THR A 202 3.00 12.43 -5.78
N LEU A 203 4.04 12.42 -4.95
CA LEU A 203 4.09 11.93 -3.57
C LEU A 203 3.75 10.43 -3.41
N LYS A 204 3.95 9.63 -4.46
CA LYS A 204 3.79 8.16 -4.39
C LYS A 204 5.10 7.49 -4.03
N SER A 205 5.05 6.46 -3.21
CA SER A 205 6.22 5.67 -2.78
C SER A 205 6.95 5.03 -3.96
N ARG A 206 8.26 5.26 -4.03
CA ARG A 206 9.16 4.59 -4.97
C ARG A 206 9.63 3.27 -4.35
N ARG A 207 8.74 2.27 -4.38
CA ARG A 207 8.90 1.00 -3.65
C ARG A 207 10.27 0.33 -3.84
N ALA A 208 10.80 0.32 -5.06
CA ALA A 208 12.12 -0.25 -5.36
C ALA A 208 13.26 0.51 -4.66
N ASP A 209 13.18 1.85 -4.62
CA ASP A 209 14.19 2.68 -3.98
C ASP A 209 14.11 2.58 -2.45
N ILE A 210 12.90 2.59 -1.87
CA ILE A 210 12.69 2.38 -0.42
C ILE A 210 13.28 1.00 -0.02
N ARG A 211 12.94 -0.06 -0.76
CA ARG A 211 13.50 -1.40 -0.49
C ARG A 211 15.03 -1.40 -0.52
N ARG A 212 15.64 -0.72 -1.48
CA ARG A 212 17.10 -0.64 -1.61
C ARG A 212 17.75 0.11 -0.45
N VAL A 213 17.18 1.25 -0.05
CA VAL A 213 17.69 2.08 1.05
C VAL A 213 17.60 1.33 2.38
N PHE A 214 16.50 0.62 2.62
CA PHE A 214 16.26 -0.09 3.89
C PHE A 214 16.61 -1.59 3.85
N GLN A 215 17.44 -2.03 2.90
CA GLN A 215 17.77 -3.45 2.71
C GLN A 215 18.35 -4.10 3.97
N GLU A 216 19.20 -3.39 4.72
CA GLU A 216 19.82 -3.89 5.95
C GLU A 216 18.78 -4.08 7.07
N GLN A 217 17.89 -3.10 7.26
CA GLN A 217 16.81 -3.15 8.26
C GLN A 217 15.83 -4.28 7.92
N ILE A 218 15.45 -4.39 6.65
CA ILE A 218 14.58 -5.47 6.14
C ILE A 218 15.21 -6.84 6.45
N SER A 219 16.47 -7.04 6.10
CA SER A 219 17.19 -8.31 6.35
C SER A 219 17.30 -8.61 7.84
N SER A 220 17.58 -7.59 8.68
CA SER A 220 17.65 -7.74 10.12
C SER A 220 16.31 -8.15 10.75
N MET A 221 15.19 -7.61 10.28
CA MET A 221 13.86 -7.97 10.78
C MET A 221 13.51 -9.42 10.44
N TYR A 222 13.84 -9.90 9.24
CA TYR A 222 13.58 -11.29 8.85
C TYR A 222 14.50 -12.28 9.55
N SER A 223 15.77 -11.92 9.84
CA SER A 223 16.69 -12.83 10.51
C SER A 223 16.38 -13.06 11.99
N LYS A 224 15.72 -12.12 12.66
CA LYS A 224 15.33 -12.24 14.08
C LYS A 224 14.17 -13.21 14.33
N THR A 225 13.38 -13.51 13.32
CA THR A 225 12.15 -14.32 13.43
C THR A 225 12.36 -15.76 12.94
N ALA A 226 13.58 -16.12 12.52
CA ALA A 226 13.95 -17.46 12.06
C ALA A 226 14.32 -18.43 13.21
N ILE A 227 13.76 -18.23 14.42
CA ILE A 227 13.92 -19.13 15.59
C ILE A 227 12.57 -19.73 15.96
#